data_0ea09393057a62744d217f36c328a023
#
_entry.id   0ea09393057a62744d217f36c328a023
#
_cell.length_a   1.000
_cell.length_b   1.000
_cell.length_c   1.000
_cell.angle_alpha   90.00
_cell.angle_beta   90.00
_cell.angle_gamma   90.00
#
_symmetry.space_group_name_H-M   'P 1'
#
loop_
_entity.id
_entity.type
_entity.pdbx_description
1 polymer ?
#
loop_
_entity_poly.entity_id
_entity_poly.type
_entity_poly.pdbx_seq_one_letter_code
_entity_poly.pdbx_strand_id
1 'polypeptide(L)'
;FTDEESSEYISRIFYKHERQMMRFMFNVRKNLNDRSPLYWLAGLTAFNMDIGPTQRNKLKEEVTDTPTLYENFCAWNVIRPEEQYGGFNTYLKAGFGIDTRNNEAFPTKGVWTELLFAYLPSLLSNDNHDYGKVTIYHHQYFNLHKEKLVLAYRLGLQHKLWGDTPFYLLPHWNTTLLRSATSQGLGGAKTMRGVKRNRIVGDGS
;
A
#
# COMPACT_ATOMS: atom_id res chain seq x y z
N PHE A 1 -22.62 1.73 -1.52
CA PHE A 1 -22.25 2.72 -2.56
C PHE A 1 -21.84 2.11 -3.92
N THR A 2 -21.92 0.82 -4.13
CA THR A 2 -21.64 0.16 -5.44
C THR A 2 -22.84 -0.64 -5.93
N ASP A 3 -23.97 -0.53 -5.27
CA ASP A 3 -25.21 -1.16 -5.65
C ASP A 3 -25.93 -0.22 -6.62
N GLU A 4 -25.92 -0.58 -7.89
CA GLU A 4 -26.53 0.21 -8.97
C GLU A 4 -28.06 0.24 -8.87
N GLU A 5 -28.66 -0.63 -8.06
CA GLU A 5 -30.10 -0.68 -7.77
C GLU A 5 -30.50 0.21 -6.59
N SER A 6 -29.56 0.76 -5.85
CA SER A 6 -29.83 1.64 -4.73
C SER A 6 -30.29 3.02 -5.20
N SER A 7 -31.32 3.57 -4.57
CA SER A 7 -31.80 4.95 -4.82
C SER A 7 -30.76 6.05 -4.50
N GLU A 8 -29.72 5.72 -3.76
CA GLU A 8 -28.60 6.61 -3.43
C GLU A 8 -27.44 6.54 -4.43
N TYR A 9 -27.51 5.62 -5.40
CA TYR A 9 -26.48 5.49 -6.43
C TYR A 9 -26.63 6.61 -7.47
N ILE A 10 -25.60 7.43 -7.62
CA ILE A 10 -25.63 8.55 -8.58
C ILE A 10 -25.15 8.09 -9.95
N SER A 11 -23.90 7.68 -10.04
CA SER A 11 -23.32 7.08 -11.25
C SER A 11 -21.96 6.44 -10.93
N ARG A 12 -21.52 5.53 -11.79
CA ARG A 12 -20.21 4.90 -11.64
C ARG A 12 -19.05 5.91 -11.71
N ILE A 13 -19.19 6.97 -12.48
CA ILE A 13 -18.20 8.03 -12.65
C ILE A 13 -18.07 8.87 -11.39
N PHE A 14 -19.19 9.16 -10.74
CA PHE A 14 -19.24 9.98 -9.53
C PHE A 14 -18.28 9.52 -8.43
N TYR A 15 -18.13 8.20 -8.27
CA TYR A 15 -17.30 7.60 -7.21
C TYR A 15 -15.82 7.36 -7.61
N LYS A 16 -15.41 7.75 -8.80
CA LYS A 16 -14.06 7.51 -9.32
C LYS A 16 -13.22 8.78 -9.34
N HIS A 17 -11.93 8.58 -9.20
CA HIS A 17 -10.90 9.55 -9.53
C HIS A 17 -9.77 8.85 -10.31
N GLU A 18 -9.05 9.58 -11.11
CA GLU A 18 -7.87 9.07 -11.81
C GLU A 18 -6.65 9.19 -10.93
N ARG A 19 -5.78 8.18 -11.05
CA ARG A 19 -4.50 8.15 -10.37
C ARG A 19 -3.46 7.52 -11.28
N GLN A 20 -2.43 8.27 -11.60
CA GLN A 20 -1.25 7.78 -12.30
C GLN A 20 -0.07 7.79 -11.34
N MET A 21 0.79 6.76 -11.42
CA MET A 21 1.94 6.67 -10.56
C MET A 21 3.14 6.14 -11.33
N MET A 22 4.22 6.90 -11.31
CA MET A 22 5.54 6.44 -11.71
C MET A 22 6.35 6.16 -10.45
N ARG A 23 6.96 4.97 -10.36
CA ARG A 23 7.67 4.55 -9.16
C ARG A 23 9.02 3.92 -9.49
N PHE A 24 10.03 4.37 -8.78
CA PHE A 24 11.33 3.74 -8.69
C PHE A 24 11.52 3.14 -7.30
N MET A 25 12.00 1.91 -7.24
CA MET A 25 12.25 1.23 -5.97
C MET A 25 13.58 0.50 -6.01
N PHE A 26 14.44 0.82 -5.04
CA PHE A 26 15.70 0.16 -4.81
C PHE A 26 15.73 -0.40 -3.39
N ASN A 27 16.02 -1.69 -3.25
CA ASN A 27 16.17 -2.33 -1.95
C ASN A 27 17.42 -3.21 -1.97
N VAL A 28 18.15 -3.15 -0.86
CA VAL A 28 19.30 -4.02 -0.56
C VAL A 28 18.94 -4.88 0.63
N ARG A 29 19.20 -6.16 0.54
CA ARG A 29 19.06 -7.13 1.64
C ARG A 29 20.37 -7.90 1.77
N LYS A 30 20.85 -8.06 3.01
CA LYS A 30 22.03 -8.86 3.31
C LYS A 30 21.83 -9.64 4.59
N ASN A 31 22.19 -10.92 4.58
CA ASN A 31 22.20 -11.74 5.78
C ASN A 31 23.29 -11.24 6.74
N LEU A 32 23.04 -11.33 8.03
CA LEU A 32 24.01 -10.93 9.06
C LEU A 32 25.27 -11.80 9.00
N ASN A 33 25.09 -13.10 8.75
CA ASN A 33 26.15 -14.07 8.49
C ASN A 33 25.67 -15.06 7.43
N ASP A 34 26.56 -15.74 6.73
CA ASP A 34 26.23 -16.69 5.66
C ASP A 34 25.34 -17.87 6.12
N ARG A 35 25.38 -18.20 7.41
CA ARG A 35 24.56 -19.27 8.02
C ARG A 35 23.38 -18.76 8.82
N SER A 36 23.22 -17.44 8.93
CA SER A 36 22.15 -16.84 9.74
C SER A 36 20.87 -16.72 8.92
N PRO A 37 19.72 -17.09 9.47
CA PRO A 37 18.43 -16.78 8.87
C PRO A 37 18.05 -15.28 9.04
N LEU A 38 18.82 -14.55 9.84
CA LEU A 38 18.61 -13.12 10.09
C LEU A 38 19.26 -12.29 9.00
N TYR A 39 18.56 -11.27 8.55
CA TYR A 39 19.04 -10.29 7.58
C TYR A 39 18.65 -8.85 7.97
N TRP A 40 19.42 -7.91 7.51
CA TRP A 40 19.01 -6.51 7.47
C TRP A 40 18.59 -6.14 6.04
N LEU A 41 17.78 -5.12 5.96
CA LEU A 41 17.38 -4.53 4.69
C LEU A 41 17.41 -3.01 4.79
N ALA A 42 17.74 -2.40 3.67
CA ALA A 42 17.63 -0.96 3.49
C ALA A 42 17.12 -0.67 2.08
N GLY A 43 16.45 0.45 1.89
CA GLY A 43 15.93 0.75 0.57
C GLY A 43 15.40 2.17 0.45
N LEU A 44 15.17 2.52 -0.80
CA LEU A 44 14.60 3.79 -1.22
C LEU A 44 13.45 3.50 -2.18
N THR A 45 12.36 4.20 -2.00
CA THR A 45 11.25 4.19 -2.96
C THR A 45 10.89 5.62 -3.29
N ALA A 46 11.20 6.05 -4.49
CA ALA A 46 10.77 7.34 -5.03
C ALA A 46 9.58 7.14 -5.96
N PHE A 47 8.58 7.97 -5.87
CA PHE A 47 7.42 7.93 -6.75
C PHE A 47 6.84 9.32 -6.96
N ASN A 48 6.33 9.52 -8.16
CA ASN A 48 5.49 10.65 -8.50
C ASN A 48 4.06 10.16 -8.68
N MET A 49 3.14 10.79 -8.00
CA MET A 49 1.72 10.48 -8.09
C MET A 49 1.01 11.68 -8.69
N ASP A 50 0.23 11.44 -9.72
CA ASP A 50 -0.64 12.41 -10.37
C ASP A 50 -2.09 11.99 -10.14
N ILE A 51 -2.88 12.87 -9.55
CA ILE A 51 -4.25 12.59 -9.11
C ILE A 51 -5.16 13.67 -9.68
N GLY A 52 -6.32 13.26 -10.13
CA GLY A 52 -7.30 14.20 -10.66
C GLY A 52 -8.70 13.60 -10.80
N PRO A 53 -9.68 14.44 -11.15
CA PRO A 53 -11.02 13.96 -11.43
C PRO A 53 -11.01 13.03 -12.63
N THR A 54 -11.93 12.08 -12.64
CA THR A 54 -12.08 11.14 -13.77
C THR A 54 -12.39 11.89 -15.07
N GLN A 55 -11.65 11.59 -16.13
CA GLN A 55 -11.92 12.12 -17.47
C GLN A 55 -13.21 11.48 -18.01
N ARG A 56 -14.30 12.20 -17.95
CA ARG A 56 -15.66 11.74 -18.26
C ARG A 56 -15.79 11.23 -19.70
N ASN A 57 -15.10 11.83 -20.65
CA ASN A 57 -15.09 11.46 -22.07
C ASN A 57 -14.47 10.09 -22.37
N LYS A 58 -13.64 9.55 -21.48
CA LYS A 58 -13.02 8.23 -21.64
C LYS A 58 -13.96 7.06 -21.28
N LEU A 59 -15.06 7.31 -20.63
CA LEU A 59 -15.90 6.26 -20.01
C LEU A 59 -17.16 5.91 -20.76
N LYS A 60 -17.45 6.50 -21.93
CA LYS A 60 -18.69 6.27 -22.73
C LYS A 60 -20.00 6.31 -21.92
N GLU A 61 -20.00 6.99 -20.78
CA GLU A 61 -21.17 7.20 -19.94
C GLU A 61 -21.67 8.63 -20.13
N GLU A 62 -22.95 8.87 -19.91
CA GLU A 62 -23.51 10.22 -19.98
C GLU A 62 -22.76 11.18 -19.05
N VAL A 63 -22.31 12.29 -19.61
CA VAL A 63 -21.63 13.33 -18.85
C VAL A 63 -22.67 14.01 -17.96
N THR A 64 -22.57 13.80 -16.65
CA THR A 64 -23.38 14.53 -15.69
C THR A 64 -22.66 15.83 -15.30
N ASP A 65 -23.37 16.96 -15.26
CA ASP A 65 -22.83 18.24 -14.79
C ASP A 65 -22.56 18.26 -13.28
N THR A 66 -22.90 17.18 -12.59
CA THR A 66 -22.73 17.06 -11.15
C THR A 66 -21.24 16.86 -10.82
N PRO A 67 -20.65 17.62 -9.90
CA PRO A 67 -19.29 17.41 -9.43
C PRO A 67 -19.11 15.98 -8.91
N THR A 68 -17.96 15.37 -9.20
CA THR A 68 -17.62 14.03 -8.69
C THR A 68 -17.41 14.05 -7.18
N LEU A 69 -17.47 12.88 -6.54
CA LEU A 69 -17.17 12.77 -5.11
C LEU A 69 -15.76 13.30 -4.76
N TYR A 70 -14.80 13.10 -5.66
CA TYR A 70 -13.45 13.63 -5.51
C TYR A 70 -13.44 15.16 -5.49
N GLU A 71 -14.11 15.80 -6.44
CA GLU A 71 -14.24 17.26 -6.51
C GLU A 71 -14.96 17.83 -5.30
N ASN A 72 -16.00 17.15 -4.80
CA ASN A 72 -16.69 17.52 -3.57
C ASN A 72 -15.76 17.42 -2.34
N PHE A 73 -14.95 16.36 -2.22
CA PHE A 73 -14.00 16.24 -1.11
C PHE A 73 -12.92 17.33 -1.14
N CYS A 74 -12.50 17.76 -2.33
CA CYS A 74 -11.61 18.92 -2.48
C CYS A 74 -12.33 20.21 -2.07
N ALA A 75 -13.56 20.43 -2.53
CA ALA A 75 -14.34 21.63 -2.22
C ALA A 75 -14.67 21.75 -0.72
N TRP A 76 -14.89 20.62 -0.04
CA TRP A 76 -15.16 20.57 1.40
C TRP A 76 -13.88 20.57 2.27
N ASN A 77 -12.69 20.70 1.66
CA ASN A 77 -11.40 20.60 2.35
C ASN A 77 -11.19 19.29 3.13
N VAL A 78 -11.86 18.21 2.76
CA VAL A 78 -11.59 16.87 3.25
C VAL A 78 -10.25 16.37 2.70
N ILE A 79 -9.97 16.72 1.44
CA ILE A 79 -8.65 16.59 0.82
C ILE A 79 -8.01 17.97 0.85
N ARG A 80 -6.82 18.07 1.45
CA ARG A 80 -6.11 19.35 1.57
C ARG A 80 -5.71 19.88 0.19
N PRO A 81 -5.70 21.19 -0.02
CA PRO A 81 -5.36 21.80 -1.31
C PRO A 81 -4.00 21.36 -1.86
N GLU A 82 -3.00 21.18 -0.99
CA GLU A 82 -1.67 20.73 -1.33
C GLU A 82 -1.60 19.28 -1.80
N GLU A 83 -2.58 18.45 -1.42
CA GLU A 83 -2.63 17.01 -1.73
C GLU A 83 -3.46 16.68 -2.98
N GLN A 84 -4.26 17.64 -3.49
CA GLN A 84 -5.25 17.40 -4.54
C GLN A 84 -4.68 16.82 -5.82
N TYR A 85 -3.48 17.22 -6.18
CA TYR A 85 -2.87 16.78 -7.44
C TYR A 85 -1.86 15.67 -7.25
N GLY A 86 -1.68 15.19 -6.01
CA GLY A 86 -0.60 14.26 -5.67
C GLY A 86 0.73 14.97 -5.56
N GLY A 87 1.83 14.31 -5.90
CA GLY A 87 3.15 14.90 -5.83
C GLY A 87 4.27 13.87 -5.83
N PHE A 88 5.49 14.38 -5.77
CA PHE A 88 6.69 13.56 -5.66
C PHE A 88 6.99 13.24 -4.19
N ASN A 89 7.25 11.97 -3.93
CA ASN A 89 7.49 11.49 -2.57
C ASN A 89 8.61 10.44 -2.56
N THR A 90 9.41 10.44 -1.51
CA THR A 90 10.48 9.47 -1.35
C THR A 90 10.46 8.83 0.03
N TYR A 91 10.32 7.52 0.08
CA TYR A 91 10.50 6.73 1.29
C TYR A 91 11.94 6.25 1.44
N LEU A 92 12.53 6.51 2.58
CA LEU A 92 13.69 5.82 3.09
C LEU A 92 13.22 4.65 3.95
N LYS A 93 13.78 3.47 3.74
CA LYS A 93 13.38 2.24 4.44
C LYS A 93 14.57 1.55 5.06
N ALA A 94 14.41 1.08 6.28
CA ALA A 94 15.37 0.22 6.95
C ALA A 94 14.64 -0.82 7.79
N GLY A 95 15.21 -2.00 7.95
CA GLY A 95 14.57 -3.04 8.72
C GLY A 95 15.42 -4.28 8.90
N PHE A 96 14.82 -5.22 9.61
CA PHE A 96 15.39 -6.53 9.88
C PHE A 96 14.36 -7.61 9.57
N GLY A 97 14.85 -8.79 9.25
CA GLY A 97 13.98 -9.93 9.06
C GLY A 97 14.64 -11.24 9.43
N ILE A 98 13.80 -12.23 9.57
CA ILE A 98 14.20 -13.64 9.74
C ILE A 98 13.50 -14.47 8.67
N ASP A 99 14.26 -15.33 8.00
CA ASP A 99 13.75 -16.23 6.98
C ASP A 99 14.30 -17.63 7.21
N THR A 100 13.45 -18.51 7.72
CA THR A 100 13.76 -19.92 7.98
C THR A 100 12.96 -20.85 7.07
N ARG A 101 12.35 -20.32 6.01
CA ARG A 101 11.59 -21.13 5.06
C ARG A 101 12.50 -22.14 4.36
N ASN A 102 12.02 -23.35 4.21
CA ASN A 102 12.74 -24.39 3.48
C ASN A 102 12.84 -24.12 1.97
N ASN A 103 11.90 -23.35 1.42
CA ASN A 103 11.88 -22.91 0.03
C ASN A 103 11.22 -21.53 -0.05
N GLU A 104 11.79 -20.63 -0.81
CA GLU A 104 11.26 -19.25 -0.93
C GLU A 104 10.00 -19.20 -1.80
N ALA A 105 9.95 -19.96 -2.89
CA ALA A 105 8.85 -19.95 -3.85
C ALA A 105 7.65 -20.79 -3.37
N PHE A 106 7.90 -21.96 -2.81
CA PHE A 106 6.90 -22.92 -2.36
C PHE A 106 7.21 -23.43 -0.95
N PRO A 107 7.08 -22.57 0.07
CA PRO A 107 7.40 -22.94 1.43
C PRO A 107 6.41 -23.96 1.99
N THR A 108 6.93 -25.04 2.54
CA THR A 108 6.11 -26.05 3.24
C THR A 108 6.32 -26.00 4.75
N LYS A 109 7.41 -25.39 5.23
CA LYS A 109 7.70 -25.18 6.65
C LYS A 109 8.60 -23.96 6.86
N GLY A 110 8.58 -23.42 8.07
CA GLY A 110 9.42 -22.31 8.49
C GLY A 110 8.67 -21.02 8.63
N VAL A 111 9.40 -19.97 8.92
CA VAL A 111 8.90 -18.63 9.24
C VAL A 111 9.58 -17.61 8.34
N TRP A 112 8.84 -16.61 7.94
CA TRP A 112 9.37 -15.36 7.40
C TRP A 112 8.74 -14.20 8.14
N THR A 113 9.57 -13.39 8.80
CA THR A 113 9.13 -12.21 9.53
C THR A 113 9.97 -11.02 9.12
N GLU A 114 9.35 -9.89 8.93
CA GLU A 114 9.99 -8.63 8.57
C GLU A 114 9.49 -7.53 9.49
N LEU A 115 10.39 -6.78 10.08
CA LEU A 115 10.16 -5.51 10.75
C LEU A 115 10.76 -4.42 9.89
N LEU A 116 9.93 -3.52 9.37
CA LEU A 116 10.32 -2.46 8.47
C LEU A 116 9.94 -1.10 9.07
N PHE A 117 10.90 -0.21 9.12
CA PHE A 117 10.70 1.19 9.35
C PHE A 117 10.76 1.94 8.02
N ALA A 118 9.79 2.80 7.77
CA ALA A 118 9.73 3.64 6.58
C ALA A 118 9.56 5.11 7.00
N TYR A 119 10.42 5.95 6.48
CA TYR A 119 10.43 7.38 6.74
C TYR A 119 10.30 8.15 5.43
N LEU A 120 9.39 9.09 5.39
CA LEU A 120 9.22 10.04 4.31
C LEU A 120 9.63 11.40 4.81
N PRO A 121 10.84 11.88 4.43
CA PRO A 121 11.31 13.21 4.83
C PRO A 121 10.69 14.31 3.98
N SER A 122 10.27 15.39 4.58
CA SER A 122 9.73 16.57 3.90
C SER A 122 10.65 17.14 2.81
N LEU A 123 11.95 17.10 3.05
CA LEU A 123 12.97 17.56 2.10
C LEU A 123 12.95 16.79 0.75
N LEU A 124 12.45 15.55 0.75
CA LEU A 124 12.36 14.68 -0.41
C LEU A 124 10.89 14.43 -0.84
N SER A 125 10.02 15.38 -0.52
CA SER A 125 8.60 15.39 -0.86
C SER A 125 8.19 16.79 -1.32
N ASN A 126 7.36 16.88 -2.35
CA ASN A 126 6.87 18.16 -2.84
C ASN A 126 5.88 18.83 -1.88
N ASP A 127 5.22 18.05 -1.04
CA ASP A 127 4.09 18.51 -0.23
C ASP A 127 4.48 18.78 1.23
N ASN A 128 5.78 18.90 1.53
CA ASN A 128 6.33 19.10 2.88
C ASN A 128 5.83 18.12 3.94
N HIS A 129 5.35 16.96 3.51
CA HIS A 129 4.96 15.90 4.45
C HIS A 129 6.19 15.25 5.07
N ASP A 130 6.13 15.08 6.38
CA ASP A 130 7.15 14.37 7.17
C ASP A 130 6.41 13.35 8.04
N TYR A 131 6.64 12.08 7.80
CA TYR A 131 6.05 11.03 8.63
C TYR A 131 6.86 9.76 8.65
N GLY A 132 6.70 9.02 9.75
CA GLY A 132 7.30 7.70 9.94
C GLY A 132 6.25 6.63 10.16
N LYS A 133 6.47 5.47 9.54
CA LYS A 133 5.66 4.26 9.72
C LYS A 133 6.50 3.07 10.10
N VAL A 134 5.95 2.21 10.94
CA VAL A 134 6.51 0.88 11.23
C VAL A 134 5.57 -0.18 10.67
N THR A 135 6.13 -1.21 10.06
CA THR A 135 5.39 -2.35 9.53
C THR A 135 6.00 -3.63 10.06
N ILE A 136 5.17 -4.49 10.61
CA ILE A 136 5.53 -5.86 10.99
C ILE A 136 4.76 -6.81 10.08
N TYR A 137 5.48 -7.75 9.50
CA TYR A 137 4.90 -8.72 8.59
C TYR A 137 5.39 -10.11 8.96
N HIS A 138 4.48 -11.05 9.15
CA HIS A 138 4.78 -12.40 9.62
C HIS A 138 4.06 -13.45 8.79
N HIS A 139 4.81 -14.40 8.27
CA HIS A 139 4.31 -15.59 7.61
C HIS A 139 4.83 -16.83 8.32
N GLN A 140 3.97 -17.80 8.52
CA GLN A 140 4.37 -19.08 9.05
C GLN A 140 3.75 -20.23 8.27
N TYR A 141 4.52 -21.29 8.13
CA TYR A 141 4.16 -22.47 7.36
C TYR A 141 4.39 -23.71 8.22
N PHE A 142 3.36 -24.55 8.32
CA PHE A 142 3.37 -25.81 9.03
C PHE A 142 3.12 -26.95 8.08
N ASN A 143 4.06 -27.87 8.00
CA ASN A 143 3.87 -29.11 7.27
C ASN A 143 3.05 -30.08 8.13
N LEU A 144 1.78 -30.26 7.79
CA LEU A 144 0.86 -31.12 8.53
C LEU A 144 0.92 -32.56 8.06
N HIS A 145 1.17 -32.83 6.78
CA HIS A 145 1.24 -34.20 6.26
C HIS A 145 2.13 -34.30 5.02
N LYS A 146 3.36 -34.82 5.20
CA LYS A 146 4.31 -35.22 4.14
C LYS A 146 4.38 -34.24 2.95
N GLU A 147 4.39 -32.95 3.25
CA GLU A 147 4.40 -31.85 2.25
C GLU A 147 3.14 -31.78 1.34
N LYS A 148 2.18 -32.69 1.52
CA LYS A 148 0.91 -32.66 0.78
C LYS A 148 -0.14 -31.74 1.41
N LEU A 149 -0.05 -31.50 2.72
CA LEU A 149 -0.93 -30.63 3.46
C LEU A 149 -0.10 -29.61 4.24
N VAL A 150 -0.17 -28.35 3.86
CA VAL A 150 0.54 -27.25 4.49
C VAL A 150 -0.48 -26.24 5.02
N LEU A 151 -0.41 -25.98 6.33
CA LEU A 151 -1.12 -24.86 6.92
C LEU A 151 -0.22 -23.61 6.83
N ALA A 152 -0.74 -22.55 6.24
CA ALA A 152 -0.03 -21.28 6.15
C ALA A 152 -0.92 -20.15 6.66
N TYR A 153 -0.35 -19.25 7.48
CA TYR A 153 -1.02 -18.02 7.86
C TYR A 153 -0.11 -16.82 7.70
N ARG A 154 -0.73 -15.66 7.63
CA ARG A 154 -0.09 -14.37 7.45
C ARG A 154 -0.70 -13.36 8.40
N LEU A 155 0.14 -12.64 9.12
CA LEU A 155 -0.22 -11.52 9.96
C LEU A 155 0.54 -10.28 9.47
N GLY A 156 -0.11 -9.14 9.51
CA GLY A 156 0.50 -7.87 9.17
C GLY A 156 -0.05 -6.78 10.07
N LEU A 157 0.83 -5.88 10.48
CA LEU A 157 0.49 -4.68 11.23
C LEU A 157 1.30 -3.52 10.64
N GLN A 158 0.63 -2.43 10.33
CA GLN A 158 1.27 -1.17 9.99
C GLN A 158 0.73 -0.07 10.88
N HIS A 159 1.62 0.75 11.41
CA HIS A 159 1.25 1.86 12.28
C HIS A 159 2.06 3.11 11.93
N LYS A 160 1.39 4.27 11.90
CA LYS A 160 2.04 5.57 11.79
C LYS A 160 2.59 5.94 13.17
N LEU A 161 3.87 6.29 13.23
CA LEU A 161 4.55 6.68 14.47
C LEU A 161 4.41 8.18 14.72
N TRP A 162 4.55 8.99 13.68
CA TRP A 162 4.39 10.45 13.74
C TRP A 162 4.07 11.02 12.36
N GLY A 163 3.72 12.29 12.35
CA GLY A 163 3.54 13.12 11.16
C GLY A 163 2.20 12.92 10.45
N ASP A 164 2.05 13.60 9.34
CA ASP A 164 0.83 13.56 8.53
C ASP A 164 1.05 12.81 7.23
N THR A 165 0.25 11.77 7.01
CA THR A 165 0.28 11.00 5.78
C THR A 165 -0.69 11.60 4.79
N PRO A 166 -0.26 11.95 3.56
CA PRO A 166 -1.16 12.38 2.50
C PRO A 166 -2.27 11.36 2.23
N PHE A 167 -3.48 11.82 1.90
CA PHE A 167 -4.63 10.94 1.73
C PHE A 167 -4.37 9.80 0.73
N TYR A 168 -3.65 10.07 -0.34
CA TYR A 168 -3.35 9.10 -1.38
C TYR A 168 -2.32 8.05 -1.00
N LEU A 169 -1.59 8.24 0.13
CA LEU A 169 -0.63 7.29 0.69
C LEU A 169 -1.18 6.50 1.88
N LEU A 170 -2.33 6.87 2.41
CA LEU A 170 -2.98 6.15 3.51
C LEU A 170 -3.20 4.65 3.21
N PRO A 171 -3.67 4.25 2.01
CA PRO A 171 -3.87 2.84 1.72
C PRO A 171 -2.57 2.07 1.44
N HIS A 172 -1.43 2.74 1.32
CA HIS A 172 -0.17 2.09 0.96
C HIS A 172 0.44 1.34 2.13
N TRP A 173 0.79 0.09 1.86
CA TRP A 173 1.42 -0.80 2.82
C TRP A 173 2.91 -0.96 2.53
N ASN A 174 3.76 -0.61 3.49
CA ASN A 174 5.21 -0.72 3.33
C ASN A 174 5.68 -2.14 3.61
N THR A 175 6.09 -2.86 2.58
CA THR A 175 6.66 -4.20 2.68
C THR A 175 7.58 -4.46 1.50
N THR A 176 8.55 -5.34 1.66
CA THR A 176 9.44 -5.75 0.56
C THR A 176 8.85 -6.88 -0.27
N LEU A 177 8.02 -7.72 0.33
CA LEU A 177 7.47 -8.91 -0.32
C LEU A 177 6.27 -8.61 -1.21
N LEU A 178 5.33 -7.81 -0.74
CA LEU A 178 4.09 -7.54 -1.46
C LEU A 178 4.20 -6.25 -2.27
N ARG A 179 4.91 -6.29 -3.38
CA ARG A 179 5.15 -5.12 -4.24
C ARG A 179 3.86 -4.39 -4.65
N SER A 180 2.76 -5.11 -4.82
CA SER A 180 1.47 -4.51 -5.15
C SER A 180 0.85 -3.75 -3.97
N ALA A 181 1.07 -4.17 -2.72
CA ALA A 181 0.55 -3.48 -1.55
C ALA A 181 1.19 -2.09 -1.35
N THR A 182 2.46 -1.93 -1.75
CA THR A 182 3.17 -0.64 -1.68
C THR A 182 2.67 0.39 -2.70
N SER A 183 1.84 0.01 -3.65
CA SER A 183 1.32 0.92 -4.68
C SER A 183 -0.20 0.93 -4.79
N GLN A 184 -0.85 -0.12 -4.33
CA GLN A 184 -2.28 -0.32 -4.52
C GLN A 184 -3.03 -0.60 -3.20
N GLY A 185 -2.32 -0.53 -2.06
CA GLY A 185 -2.88 -0.84 -0.76
C GLY A 185 -3.23 -2.32 -0.57
N LEU A 186 -3.96 -2.60 0.50
CA LEU A 186 -4.49 -3.93 0.78
C LEU A 186 -5.71 -4.22 -0.08
N GLY A 187 -5.90 -5.50 -0.37
CA GLY A 187 -7.00 -6.01 -1.18
C GLY A 187 -6.57 -6.67 -2.49
N GLY A 188 -7.46 -7.47 -3.06
CA GLY A 188 -7.21 -8.24 -4.28
C GLY A 188 -6.49 -9.56 -4.04
N ALA A 189 -6.26 -10.31 -5.12
CA ALA A 189 -5.80 -11.70 -5.06
C ALA A 189 -4.42 -11.90 -4.42
N LYS A 190 -3.56 -10.87 -4.46
CA LYS A 190 -2.16 -10.96 -4.02
C LYS A 190 -1.94 -10.53 -2.57
N THR A 191 -2.85 -9.75 -2.00
CA THR A 191 -2.71 -9.22 -0.64
C THR A 191 -3.77 -9.79 0.29
N MET A 192 -5.01 -9.40 0.16
CA MET A 192 -6.13 -9.86 0.98
C MET A 192 -7.31 -10.22 0.07
N ARG A 193 -7.55 -11.52 -0.10
CA ARG A 193 -8.67 -12.01 -0.92
C ARG A 193 -10.00 -11.65 -0.27
N GLY A 194 -11.01 -11.37 -1.08
CA GLY A 194 -12.34 -10.97 -0.59
C GLY A 194 -12.48 -9.48 -0.30
N VAL A 195 -11.39 -8.74 -0.22
CA VAL A 195 -11.40 -7.28 -0.01
C VAL A 195 -11.02 -6.58 -1.32
N LYS A 196 -11.79 -5.59 -1.73
CA LYS A 196 -11.44 -4.75 -2.89
C LYS A 196 -10.26 -3.84 -2.54
N ARG A 197 -9.39 -3.57 -3.51
CA ARG A 197 -8.22 -2.70 -3.33
C ARG A 197 -8.61 -1.30 -2.87
N ASN A 198 -7.75 -0.68 -2.07
CA ASN A 198 -7.91 0.69 -1.56
C ASN A 198 -9.21 0.93 -0.78
N ARG A 199 -9.77 -0.10 -0.14
CA ARG A 199 -10.95 0.04 0.73
C ARG A 199 -10.58 0.16 2.21
N ILE A 200 -9.37 -0.26 2.57
CA ILE A 200 -8.83 -0.09 3.92
C ILE A 200 -7.94 1.14 3.87
N VAL A 201 -8.38 2.19 4.52
CA VAL A 201 -7.71 3.50 4.56
C VAL A 201 -7.62 3.94 6.01
N GLY A 202 -6.42 4.26 6.47
CA GLY A 202 -6.19 4.72 7.83
C GLY A 202 -4.70 4.85 8.14
N ASP A 203 -4.42 5.48 9.27
CA ASP A 203 -3.05 5.69 9.76
C ASP A 203 -2.43 4.43 10.37
N GLY A 204 -3.25 3.44 10.69
CA GLY A 204 -2.84 2.12 11.15
C GLY A 204 -3.74 1.03 10.59
N SER A 205 -3.19 -0.15 10.38
CA SER A 205 -3.91 -1.34 9.87
C SER A 205 -3.14 -2.63 10.15
#